data_a0f50bd6e668024701319681ceaed63e
#
_entry.id   a0f50bd6e668024701319681ceaed63e
#
_cell.length_a   1.000
_cell.length_b   1.000
_cell.length_c   1.000
_cell.angle_alpha   90.00
_cell.angle_beta   90.00
_cell.angle_gamma   90.00
#
_symmetry.space_group_name_H-M   'P 1'
#
loop_
_entity.id
_entity.type
_entity.pdbx_description
1 polymer ?
#
loop_
_entity_poly.entity_id
_entity_poly.type
_entity_poly.pdbx_seq_one_letter_code
_entity_poly.pdbx_strand_id
1 'polypeptide(L)'
;MSLSLRERLGCLPSAPVPPAHLGLYWRPSHETDSWRIRELIHLTEKNSNPARPTSEGEISRLTRALTHPELQDCLIGLDSRGNLAAFGSVTLQPDEKSYARADLFAVTAEHWRGRGIGKALLAWQDVRARELMLGYYGSDYDRPAQIRNVVDERAGDRRMLYAAAGFSAQRTIKVFSHHLAPDGLADLSGKFPTKDVRIVSARRLSPDQWEEIKALHVTNSARLYADKGDASRWWGRVLGNLAPDLSFAAVSMNSGRVLAYCLVVYRDICQSNCLDSEGTSEQIIPTVAVDIFGDDRQNADSHGTDFSVLKQVLCQVLTACQRLGYKQVFAEDNYPTLGDLSQVCAACGFQLAGARMIYTVEL
;
A
#
# COMPACT_ATOMS: atom_id res chain seq x y z
N MET A 1 4.75 -34.79 -1.93
CA MET A 1 3.40 -34.24 -2.17
C MET A 1 3.23 -33.05 -1.20
N SER A 2 2.86 -31.87 -1.67
CA SER A 2 2.50 -30.78 -0.78
C SER A 2 1.15 -31.10 -0.11
N LEU A 3 1.01 -30.74 1.17
CA LEU A 3 -0.27 -30.86 1.87
C LEU A 3 -1.30 -29.91 1.26
N SER A 4 -2.54 -30.37 1.14
CA SER A 4 -3.66 -29.53 0.71
C SER A 4 -3.94 -28.41 1.72
N LEU A 5 -4.61 -27.34 1.30
CA LEU A 5 -4.95 -26.22 2.21
C LEU A 5 -5.74 -26.74 3.43
N ARG A 6 -6.67 -27.65 3.23
CA ARG A 6 -7.46 -28.25 4.31
C ARG A 6 -6.59 -28.97 5.33
N GLU A 7 -5.61 -29.76 4.88
CA GLU A 7 -4.68 -30.49 5.77
C GLU A 7 -3.79 -29.53 6.56
N ARG A 8 -3.29 -28.47 5.94
CA ARG A 8 -2.46 -27.43 6.60
C ARG A 8 -3.22 -26.63 7.63
N LEU A 9 -4.48 -26.29 7.35
CA LEU A 9 -5.33 -25.52 8.24
C LEU A 9 -5.94 -26.35 9.38
N GLY A 10 -6.01 -27.67 9.21
CA GLY A 10 -6.61 -28.58 10.18
C GLY A 10 -8.11 -28.32 10.41
N CYS A 11 -8.60 -28.63 11.60
CA CYS A 11 -9.96 -28.30 12.01
C CYS A 11 -10.04 -26.84 12.45
N LEU A 12 -10.70 -26.00 11.67
CA LEU A 12 -10.90 -24.61 12.02
C LEU A 12 -12.07 -24.48 13.03
N PRO A 13 -11.83 -23.84 14.18
CA PRO A 13 -12.95 -23.35 15.00
C PRO A 13 -13.71 -22.25 14.26
N SER A 14 -14.93 -21.94 14.61
CA SER A 14 -15.58 -20.72 14.15
C SER A 14 -14.83 -19.48 14.63
N ALA A 15 -14.79 -18.42 13.81
CA ALA A 15 -14.09 -17.20 14.15
C ALA A 15 -14.59 -16.61 15.48
N PRO A 16 -13.75 -16.45 16.50
CA PRO A 16 -14.19 -16.05 17.83
C PRO A 16 -14.55 -14.57 17.82
N VAL A 17 -15.81 -14.24 18.12
CA VAL A 17 -16.21 -12.86 18.37
C VAL A 17 -15.46 -12.38 19.63
N PRO A 18 -14.82 -11.19 19.60
CA PRO A 18 -14.11 -10.70 20.78
C PRO A 18 -15.04 -10.60 21.99
N PRO A 19 -14.57 -11.01 23.20
CA PRO A 19 -15.43 -11.19 24.35
C PRO A 19 -15.99 -9.86 24.88
N ALA A 20 -17.24 -9.91 25.39
CA ALA A 20 -17.97 -8.73 25.88
C ALA A 20 -17.29 -8.04 27.08
N HIS A 21 -16.49 -8.77 27.89
CA HIS A 21 -15.76 -8.19 29.04
C HIS A 21 -14.71 -7.15 28.63
N LEU A 22 -14.35 -7.07 27.34
CA LEU A 22 -13.49 -5.99 26.80
C LEU A 22 -14.21 -4.63 26.75
N GLY A 23 -15.51 -4.59 27.06
CA GLY A 23 -16.30 -3.37 27.15
C GLY A 23 -16.83 -2.83 25.84
N LEU A 24 -16.72 -3.60 24.74
CA LEU A 24 -17.24 -3.24 23.41
C LEU A 24 -18.33 -4.21 22.97
N TYR A 25 -19.32 -3.66 22.26
CA TYR A 25 -20.30 -4.43 21.50
C TYR A 25 -19.76 -4.68 20.07
N TRP A 26 -19.74 -5.93 19.65
CA TRP A 26 -19.15 -6.35 18.38
C TRP A 26 -20.22 -6.75 17.36
N ARG A 27 -20.06 -6.27 16.15
CA ARG A 27 -20.91 -6.65 15.01
C ARG A 27 -20.15 -6.52 13.68
N PRO A 28 -20.58 -7.21 12.61
CA PRO A 28 -20.12 -6.92 11.25
C PRO A 28 -20.31 -5.42 10.91
N SER A 29 -19.43 -4.88 10.06
CA SER A 29 -19.60 -3.52 9.58
C SER A 29 -20.72 -3.44 8.54
N HIS A 30 -21.36 -2.28 8.46
CA HIS A 30 -22.33 -1.92 7.44
C HIS A 30 -21.79 -0.77 6.58
N GLU A 31 -22.34 -0.55 5.40
CA GLU A 31 -21.94 0.53 4.51
C GLU A 31 -22.00 1.91 5.20
N THR A 32 -23.02 2.09 6.05
CA THR A 32 -23.20 3.29 6.86
C THR A 32 -22.08 3.55 7.88
N ASP A 33 -21.24 2.56 8.17
CA ASP A 33 -20.11 2.72 9.09
C ASP A 33 -18.85 3.28 8.41
N SER A 34 -18.83 3.36 7.08
CA SER A 34 -17.63 3.73 6.30
C SER A 34 -17.01 5.05 6.73
N TRP A 35 -17.84 6.08 7.01
CA TRP A 35 -17.37 7.38 7.48
C TRP A 35 -16.76 7.31 8.89
N ARG A 36 -17.35 6.52 9.80
CA ARG A 36 -16.82 6.30 11.16
C ARG A 36 -15.50 5.56 11.15
N ILE A 37 -15.36 4.56 10.27
CA ILE A 37 -14.11 3.82 10.07
C ILE A 37 -13.02 4.75 9.58
N ARG A 38 -13.34 5.61 8.60
CA ARG A 38 -12.44 6.66 8.11
C ARG A 38 -11.98 7.57 9.26
N GLU A 39 -12.91 8.13 10.00
CA GLU A 39 -12.62 9.01 11.12
C GLU A 39 -11.73 8.33 12.18
N LEU A 40 -12.03 7.09 12.57
CA LEU A 40 -11.22 6.33 13.52
C LEU A 40 -9.78 6.14 13.01
N ILE A 41 -9.60 5.82 11.73
CA ILE A 41 -8.27 5.65 11.12
C ILE A 41 -7.51 6.98 11.19
N HIS A 42 -8.12 8.07 10.72
CA HIS A 42 -7.47 9.39 10.67
C HIS A 42 -7.10 9.91 12.08
N LEU A 43 -8.01 9.83 13.04
CA LEU A 43 -7.73 10.24 14.43
C LEU A 43 -6.57 9.44 15.04
N THR A 44 -6.56 8.14 14.76
CA THR A 44 -5.49 7.27 15.25
C THR A 44 -4.14 7.61 14.60
N GLU A 45 -4.13 7.89 13.30
CA GLU A 45 -2.93 8.24 12.55
C GLU A 45 -2.41 9.63 12.89
N LYS A 46 -3.28 10.61 13.13
CA LYS A 46 -2.90 11.95 13.61
C LYS A 46 -2.04 11.85 14.87
N ASN A 47 -2.41 10.99 15.80
CA ASN A 47 -1.69 10.80 17.06
C ASN A 47 -0.43 9.93 16.91
N SER A 48 -0.46 8.91 16.07
CA SER A 48 0.66 7.98 15.87
C SER A 48 1.71 8.47 14.87
N ASN A 49 1.37 9.45 14.03
CA ASN A 49 2.23 10.02 12.98
C ASN A 49 2.99 8.94 12.17
N PRO A 50 2.28 8.08 11.44
CA PRO A 50 2.91 6.99 10.68
C PRO A 50 3.81 7.55 9.57
N ALA A 51 4.75 6.74 9.10
CA ALA A 51 5.63 7.11 7.99
C ALA A 51 4.87 7.52 6.72
N ARG A 52 3.70 6.92 6.50
CA ARG A 52 2.71 7.30 5.50
C ARG A 52 1.29 7.05 6.02
N PRO A 53 0.42 8.05 5.98
CA PRO A 53 -1.00 7.88 6.32
C PRO A 53 -1.71 6.91 5.38
N THR A 54 -2.80 6.29 5.85
CA THR A 54 -3.68 5.45 5.03
C THR A 54 -4.45 6.32 4.04
N SER A 55 -4.40 5.99 2.75
CA SER A 55 -5.08 6.77 1.71
C SER A 55 -6.58 6.49 1.67
N GLU A 56 -7.37 7.42 1.13
CA GLU A 56 -8.80 7.25 0.90
C GLU A 56 -9.14 6.02 0.05
N GLY A 57 -8.31 5.73 -0.96
CA GLY A 57 -8.46 4.52 -1.76
C GLY A 57 -8.20 3.24 -0.97
N GLU A 58 -7.29 3.27 0.02
CA GLU A 58 -7.08 2.15 0.94
C GLU A 58 -8.27 2.00 1.90
N ILE A 59 -8.75 3.09 2.49
CA ILE A 59 -9.94 3.10 3.36
C ILE A 59 -11.16 2.57 2.60
N SER A 60 -11.41 3.07 1.39
CA SER A 60 -12.52 2.60 0.56
C SER A 60 -12.43 1.10 0.26
N ARG A 61 -11.23 0.55 0.07
CA ARG A 61 -11.05 -0.91 -0.10
C ARG A 61 -11.33 -1.67 1.20
N LEU A 62 -10.90 -1.14 2.34
CA LEU A 62 -11.13 -1.75 3.65
C LEU A 62 -12.62 -1.80 4.02
N THR A 63 -13.45 -0.92 3.47
CA THR A 63 -14.87 -0.82 3.78
C THR A 63 -15.79 -1.51 2.74
N ARG A 64 -15.23 -2.13 1.69
CA ARG A 64 -15.99 -2.82 0.63
C ARG A 64 -16.51 -4.22 0.98
N ALA A 65 -16.40 -4.66 2.21
CA ALA A 65 -16.80 -6.01 2.64
C ALA A 65 -18.21 -6.42 2.20
N LEU A 66 -19.11 -5.44 2.04
CA LEU A 66 -20.50 -5.69 1.68
C LEU A 66 -20.74 -6.05 0.22
N THR A 67 -19.80 -5.71 -0.67
CA THR A 67 -19.92 -5.99 -2.12
C THR A 67 -19.32 -7.35 -2.50
N HIS A 68 -18.38 -7.87 -1.71
CA HIS A 68 -17.67 -9.13 -1.97
C HIS A 68 -17.43 -9.91 -0.67
N PRO A 69 -18.49 -10.44 -0.02
CA PRO A 69 -18.38 -11.13 1.28
C PRO A 69 -17.53 -12.41 1.22
N GLU A 70 -17.37 -12.99 0.01
CA GLU A 70 -16.49 -14.14 -0.23
C GLU A 70 -14.99 -13.78 -0.23
N LEU A 71 -14.65 -12.50 -0.40
CA LEU A 71 -13.27 -12.02 -0.47
C LEU A 71 -12.88 -11.17 0.73
N GLN A 72 -13.85 -10.63 1.44
CA GLN A 72 -13.57 -9.68 2.52
C GLN A 72 -14.61 -9.79 3.64
N ASP A 73 -14.13 -9.61 4.87
CA ASP A 73 -14.97 -9.47 6.05
C ASP A 73 -14.45 -8.40 6.99
N CYS A 74 -15.36 -7.74 7.70
CA CYS A 74 -15.06 -6.63 8.59
C CYS A 74 -15.85 -6.72 9.89
N LEU A 75 -15.17 -6.45 11.01
CA LEU A 75 -15.74 -6.41 12.35
C LEU A 75 -15.50 -5.04 12.99
N ILE A 76 -16.55 -4.50 13.63
CA ILE A 76 -16.45 -3.26 14.39
C ILE A 76 -16.81 -3.47 15.85
N GLY A 77 -16.12 -2.70 16.72
CA GLY A 77 -16.36 -2.64 18.15
C GLY A 77 -16.87 -1.26 18.56
N LEU A 78 -18.07 -1.22 19.14
CA LEU A 78 -18.74 0.00 19.58
C LEU A 78 -18.72 0.10 21.11
N ASP A 79 -18.46 1.29 21.64
CA ASP A 79 -18.56 1.56 23.08
C ASP A 79 -20.03 1.64 23.54
N SER A 80 -20.25 1.82 24.84
CA SER A 80 -21.58 1.92 25.44
C SER A 80 -22.41 3.12 24.95
N ARG A 81 -21.78 4.10 24.32
CA ARG A 81 -22.40 5.28 23.70
C ARG A 81 -22.64 5.10 22.20
N GLY A 82 -22.24 3.95 21.64
CA GLY A 82 -22.34 3.67 20.22
C GLY A 82 -21.21 4.29 19.38
N ASN A 83 -20.12 4.83 19.99
CA ASN A 83 -18.97 5.32 19.25
C ASN A 83 -18.12 4.16 18.78
N LEU A 84 -17.53 4.32 17.58
CA LEU A 84 -16.62 3.32 17.03
C LEU A 84 -15.27 3.38 17.75
N ALA A 85 -14.93 2.30 18.46
CA ALA A 85 -13.71 2.17 19.24
C ALA A 85 -12.68 1.25 18.61
N ALA A 86 -13.11 0.30 17.78
CA ALA A 86 -12.22 -0.65 17.11
C ALA A 86 -12.79 -1.10 15.77
N PHE A 87 -11.89 -1.36 14.81
CA PHE A 87 -12.19 -1.89 13.49
C PHE A 87 -11.14 -2.92 13.11
N GLY A 88 -11.57 -4.04 12.54
CA GLY A 88 -10.71 -5.05 11.94
C GLY A 88 -11.27 -5.52 10.61
N SER A 89 -10.40 -5.75 9.63
CA SER A 89 -10.76 -6.33 8.34
C SER A 89 -9.82 -7.45 7.94
N VAL A 90 -10.34 -8.36 7.14
CA VAL A 90 -9.63 -9.42 6.44
C VAL A 90 -9.99 -9.31 4.97
N THR A 91 -9.00 -9.29 4.08
CA THR A 91 -9.23 -9.17 2.63
C THR A 91 -8.38 -10.20 1.89
N LEU A 92 -9.02 -11.09 1.13
CA LEU A 92 -8.31 -11.98 0.22
C LEU A 92 -7.76 -11.21 -0.98
N GLN A 93 -6.66 -11.71 -1.51
CA GLN A 93 -6.03 -11.21 -2.74
C GLN A 93 -6.19 -12.24 -3.87
N PRO A 94 -7.37 -12.30 -4.54
CA PRO A 94 -7.74 -13.37 -5.46
C PRO A 94 -6.89 -13.39 -6.74
N ASP A 95 -6.20 -12.30 -7.04
CA ASP A 95 -5.39 -12.18 -8.26
C ASP A 95 -4.03 -12.88 -8.15
N GLU A 96 -3.64 -13.30 -6.96
CA GLU A 96 -2.41 -14.02 -6.72
C GLU A 96 -2.69 -15.53 -6.75
N LYS A 97 -2.60 -16.13 -7.95
CA LYS A 97 -2.88 -17.58 -8.12
C LYS A 97 -1.74 -18.48 -7.71
N SER A 98 -0.53 -17.96 -7.61
CA SER A 98 0.66 -18.74 -7.21
C SER A 98 0.68 -19.03 -5.71
N TYR A 99 -0.02 -18.26 -4.91
CA TYR A 99 -0.25 -18.51 -3.48
C TYR A 99 -1.55 -17.84 -3.02
N ALA A 100 -2.17 -18.42 -1.99
CA ALA A 100 -3.32 -17.81 -1.35
C ALA A 100 -2.84 -16.74 -0.36
N ARG A 101 -3.41 -15.54 -0.42
CA ARG A 101 -3.05 -14.45 0.51
C ARG A 101 -4.26 -13.76 1.10
N ALA A 102 -4.25 -13.59 2.42
CA ALA A 102 -5.15 -12.69 3.13
C ALA A 102 -4.37 -11.53 3.74
N ASP A 103 -4.79 -10.32 3.48
CA ASP A 103 -4.26 -9.11 4.10
C ASP A 103 -5.15 -8.71 5.28
N LEU A 104 -4.52 -8.43 6.44
CA LEU A 104 -5.18 -7.97 7.65
C LEU A 104 -5.00 -6.47 7.82
N PHE A 105 -6.02 -5.81 8.35
CA PHE A 105 -5.92 -4.43 8.84
C PHE A 105 -6.72 -4.30 10.14
N ALA A 106 -6.17 -3.60 11.13
CA ALA A 106 -6.89 -3.31 12.36
C ALA A 106 -6.49 -1.96 12.93
N VAL A 107 -7.44 -1.28 13.55
CA VAL A 107 -7.23 -0.04 14.29
C VAL A 107 -8.06 -0.05 15.56
N THR A 108 -7.49 0.49 16.66
CA THR A 108 -8.18 0.66 17.95
C THR A 108 -7.96 2.09 18.41
N ALA A 109 -9.03 2.78 18.80
CA ALA A 109 -8.96 4.12 19.35
C ALA A 109 -8.00 4.17 20.55
N GLU A 110 -7.23 5.24 20.68
CA GLU A 110 -6.12 5.35 21.61
C GLU A 110 -6.53 5.01 23.07
N HIS A 111 -7.62 5.60 23.55
CA HIS A 111 -8.13 5.38 24.90
C HIS A 111 -8.69 3.97 25.17
N TRP A 112 -8.82 3.14 24.11
CA TRP A 112 -9.20 1.73 24.21
C TRP A 112 -8.02 0.77 24.09
N ARG A 113 -6.80 1.25 23.84
CA ARG A 113 -5.58 0.42 23.78
C ARG A 113 -5.21 -0.15 25.14
N GLY A 114 -4.37 -1.19 25.14
CA GLY A 114 -3.90 -1.83 26.37
C GLY A 114 -4.91 -2.74 27.08
N ARG A 115 -6.13 -2.90 26.54
CA ARG A 115 -7.23 -3.69 27.15
C ARG A 115 -7.41 -5.08 26.55
N GLY A 116 -6.49 -5.55 25.70
CA GLY A 116 -6.59 -6.84 25.03
C GLY A 116 -7.40 -6.85 23.72
N ILE A 117 -8.00 -5.70 23.32
CA ILE A 117 -8.82 -5.59 22.11
C ILE A 117 -8.06 -6.00 20.86
N GLY A 118 -6.82 -5.52 20.67
CA GLY A 118 -5.99 -5.87 19.53
C GLY A 118 -5.72 -7.38 19.44
N LYS A 119 -5.48 -8.05 20.57
CA LYS A 119 -5.30 -9.51 20.63
C LYS A 119 -6.57 -10.26 20.23
N ALA A 120 -7.72 -9.82 20.72
CA ALA A 120 -9.00 -10.43 20.41
C ALA A 120 -9.39 -10.24 18.92
N LEU A 121 -9.13 -9.03 18.37
CA LEU A 121 -9.33 -8.77 16.94
C LEU A 121 -8.41 -9.63 16.06
N LEU A 122 -7.14 -9.77 16.42
CA LEU A 122 -6.20 -10.60 15.66
C LEU A 122 -6.60 -12.07 15.67
N ALA A 123 -7.10 -12.58 16.82
CA ALA A 123 -7.62 -13.95 16.91
C ALA A 123 -8.83 -14.16 16.00
N TRP A 124 -9.76 -13.20 15.92
CA TRP A 124 -10.87 -13.24 14.96
C TRP A 124 -10.36 -13.19 13.53
N GLN A 125 -9.44 -12.27 13.22
CA GLN A 125 -8.89 -12.10 11.87
C GLN A 125 -8.14 -13.34 11.38
N ASP A 126 -7.37 -14.00 12.22
CA ASP A 126 -6.61 -15.20 11.85
C ASP A 126 -7.54 -16.33 11.43
N VAL A 127 -8.55 -16.64 12.24
CA VAL A 127 -9.52 -17.70 11.90
C VAL A 127 -10.34 -17.31 10.68
N ARG A 128 -10.79 -16.05 10.61
CA ARG A 128 -11.61 -15.59 9.48
C ARG A 128 -10.85 -15.60 8.16
N ALA A 129 -9.55 -15.27 8.17
CA ALA A 129 -8.67 -15.35 7.00
C ALA A 129 -8.60 -16.80 6.47
N ARG A 130 -8.44 -17.76 7.37
CA ARG A 130 -8.39 -19.19 7.03
C ARG A 130 -9.73 -19.71 6.46
N GLU A 131 -10.86 -19.30 7.06
CA GLU A 131 -12.19 -19.63 6.57
C GLU A 131 -12.44 -19.07 5.16
N LEU A 132 -12.11 -17.78 4.92
CA LEU A 132 -12.24 -17.16 3.61
C LEU A 132 -11.33 -17.83 2.57
N MET A 133 -10.07 -18.15 2.92
CA MET A 133 -9.17 -18.87 2.02
C MET A 133 -9.73 -20.23 1.64
N LEU A 134 -10.21 -21.00 2.61
CA LEU A 134 -10.77 -22.33 2.37
C LEU A 134 -12.03 -22.26 1.49
N GLY A 135 -12.90 -21.27 1.74
CA GLY A 135 -14.10 -21.04 0.94
C GLY A 135 -13.81 -20.64 -0.50
N TYR A 136 -12.80 -19.79 -0.72
CA TYR A 136 -12.49 -19.25 -2.04
C TYR A 136 -11.60 -20.18 -2.89
N TYR A 137 -10.48 -20.69 -2.31
CA TYR A 137 -9.52 -21.51 -3.04
C TYR A 137 -9.88 -23.01 -3.06
N GLY A 138 -10.73 -23.45 -2.12
CA GLY A 138 -11.14 -24.84 -1.98
C GLY A 138 -10.19 -25.67 -1.09
N SER A 139 -10.67 -26.85 -0.70
CA SER A 139 -9.97 -27.77 0.20
C SER A 139 -8.68 -28.32 -0.38
N ASP A 140 -8.68 -28.58 -1.68
CA ASP A 140 -7.60 -29.29 -2.39
C ASP A 140 -6.50 -28.36 -2.89
N TYR A 141 -6.57 -27.06 -2.55
CA TYR A 141 -5.56 -26.08 -2.93
C TYR A 141 -4.20 -26.44 -2.30
N ASP A 142 -3.21 -26.72 -3.14
CA ASP A 142 -1.90 -27.29 -2.77
C ASP A 142 -0.74 -26.29 -2.83
N ARG A 143 -1.01 -25.04 -3.25
CA ARG A 143 0.00 -23.98 -3.34
C ARG A 143 0.18 -23.28 -1.99
N PRO A 144 1.30 -22.56 -1.78
CA PRO A 144 1.55 -21.83 -0.54
C PRO A 144 0.40 -20.90 -0.15
N ALA A 145 0.20 -20.70 1.13
CA ALA A 145 -0.79 -19.78 1.67
C ALA A 145 -0.19 -18.96 2.80
N GLN A 146 -0.55 -17.67 2.89
CA GLN A 146 -0.03 -16.76 3.92
C GLN A 146 -1.07 -15.75 4.38
N ILE A 147 -0.98 -15.37 5.64
CA ILE A 147 -1.69 -14.21 6.19
C ILE A 147 -0.66 -13.09 6.39
N ARG A 148 -1.02 -11.87 5.96
CA ARG A 148 -0.10 -10.74 5.95
C ARG A 148 -0.68 -9.49 6.59
N ASN A 149 0.17 -8.70 7.24
CA ASN A 149 -0.14 -7.33 7.62
C ASN A 149 1.04 -6.40 7.33
N VAL A 150 0.74 -5.13 7.09
CA VAL A 150 1.75 -4.06 6.93
C VAL A 150 1.65 -3.13 8.13
N VAL A 151 2.72 -3.03 8.90
CA VAL A 151 2.77 -2.29 10.16
C VAL A 151 3.82 -1.19 10.06
N ASP A 152 3.47 0.03 10.49
CA ASP A 152 4.44 1.12 10.63
C ASP A 152 5.51 0.76 11.67
N GLU A 153 6.77 1.10 11.40
CA GLU A 153 7.89 0.78 12.29
C GLU A 153 7.74 1.43 13.68
N ARG A 154 7.04 2.57 13.77
CA ARG A 154 6.79 3.30 15.02
C ARG A 154 5.69 2.66 15.88
N ALA A 155 4.87 1.79 15.29
CA ALA A 155 3.80 1.08 16.00
C ALA A 155 4.35 -0.14 16.77
N GLY A 156 5.15 0.10 17.80
CA GLY A 156 5.84 -0.93 18.58
C GLY A 156 4.90 -1.94 19.24
N ASP A 157 3.76 -1.48 19.76
CA ASP A 157 2.69 -2.30 20.35
C ASP A 157 2.11 -3.29 19.33
N ARG A 158 1.86 -2.84 18.11
CA ARG A 158 1.35 -3.69 17.02
C ARG A 158 2.40 -4.69 16.56
N ARG A 159 3.66 -4.26 16.44
CA ARG A 159 4.77 -5.15 16.08
C ARG A 159 4.94 -6.28 17.10
N MET A 160 4.90 -5.97 18.41
CA MET A 160 4.94 -6.97 19.48
C MET A 160 3.73 -7.91 19.41
N LEU A 161 2.53 -7.39 19.14
CA LEU A 161 1.32 -8.18 19.01
C LEU A 161 1.45 -9.23 17.89
N TYR A 162 1.89 -8.83 16.69
CA TYR A 162 2.07 -9.76 15.57
C TYR A 162 3.17 -10.78 15.83
N ALA A 163 4.32 -10.36 16.38
CA ALA A 163 5.39 -11.27 16.74
C ALA A 163 4.94 -12.33 17.78
N ALA A 164 4.20 -11.91 18.80
CA ALA A 164 3.65 -12.81 19.81
C ALA A 164 2.59 -13.78 19.25
N ALA A 165 1.96 -13.45 18.13
CA ALA A 165 1.02 -14.29 17.41
C ALA A 165 1.69 -15.19 16.34
N GLY A 166 3.02 -15.25 16.29
CA GLY A 166 3.77 -16.10 15.36
C GLY A 166 4.03 -15.49 13.98
N PHE A 167 3.68 -14.23 13.78
CA PHE A 167 4.05 -13.55 12.53
C PHE A 167 5.53 -13.17 12.54
N SER A 168 6.19 -13.34 11.41
CA SER A 168 7.58 -12.94 11.20
C SER A 168 7.67 -11.72 10.29
N ALA A 169 8.61 -10.82 10.59
CA ALA A 169 8.90 -9.69 9.72
C ALA A 169 9.68 -10.16 8.50
N GLN A 170 9.05 -10.12 7.34
CA GLN A 170 9.65 -10.61 6.09
C GLN A 170 10.37 -9.51 5.33
N ARG A 171 9.87 -8.28 5.41
CA ARG A 171 10.39 -7.19 4.60
C ARG A 171 10.13 -5.84 5.25
N THR A 172 11.08 -4.92 5.04
CA THR A 172 10.94 -3.50 5.37
C THR A 172 10.80 -2.69 4.09
N ILE A 173 9.82 -1.79 4.05
CA ILE A 173 9.57 -0.85 2.96
C ILE A 173 9.94 0.53 3.48
N LYS A 174 10.97 1.15 2.92
CA LYS A 174 11.31 2.54 3.23
C LYS A 174 10.27 3.47 2.64
N VAL A 175 9.86 4.47 3.39
CA VAL A 175 8.92 5.52 2.96
C VAL A 175 9.67 6.84 2.91
N PHE A 176 9.60 7.49 1.78
CA PHE A 176 10.18 8.82 1.56
C PHE A 176 9.05 9.82 1.36
N SER A 177 9.25 11.06 1.82
CA SER A 177 8.32 12.17 1.60
C SER A 177 9.02 13.40 1.07
N HIS A 178 8.32 14.14 0.20
CA HIS A 178 8.76 15.42 -0.32
C HIS A 178 7.64 16.44 -0.13
N HIS A 179 7.94 17.54 0.57
CA HIS A 179 7.02 18.67 0.71
C HIS A 179 7.21 19.62 -0.46
N LEU A 180 6.12 19.90 -1.18
CA LEU A 180 6.10 20.82 -2.31
C LEU A 180 5.83 22.24 -1.80
N ALA A 181 6.84 23.11 -1.87
CA ALA A 181 6.69 24.51 -1.48
C ALA A 181 5.80 25.26 -2.50
N PRO A 182 4.95 26.23 -2.05
CA PRO A 182 4.13 27.02 -2.96
C PRO A 182 4.94 27.82 -3.97
N ASP A 183 6.14 28.30 -3.58
CA ASP A 183 6.91 29.33 -4.29
C ASP A 183 8.14 28.81 -5.05
N GLY A 184 8.30 27.52 -5.23
CA GLY A 184 9.37 27.05 -6.09
C GLY A 184 9.96 25.70 -5.74
N LEU A 185 9.65 24.73 -6.57
CA LEU A 185 10.69 23.84 -7.02
C LEU A 185 11.63 24.73 -7.86
N ALA A 186 12.87 24.95 -7.41
CA ALA A 186 13.93 25.25 -8.36
C ALA A 186 13.76 24.24 -9.50
N ASP A 187 13.71 24.71 -10.74
CA ASP A 187 13.42 23.86 -11.90
C ASP A 187 14.31 22.60 -11.87
N LEU A 188 13.80 21.53 -11.25
CA LEU A 188 14.54 20.28 -11.10
C LEU A 188 14.64 19.56 -12.44
N SER A 189 13.84 19.97 -13.44
CA SER A 189 13.83 19.36 -14.78
C SER A 189 15.18 19.54 -15.50
N GLY A 190 15.91 20.64 -15.23
CA GLY A 190 17.26 20.88 -15.73
C GLY A 190 18.39 20.28 -14.89
N LYS A 191 18.11 19.75 -13.70
CA LYS A 191 19.14 19.31 -12.74
C LYS A 191 19.86 18.01 -13.17
N PHE A 192 19.19 17.17 -13.95
CA PHE A 192 19.73 15.89 -14.41
C PHE A 192 19.62 15.80 -15.94
N PRO A 193 20.39 16.59 -16.72
CA PRO A 193 20.28 16.57 -18.17
C PRO A 193 20.81 15.24 -18.71
N THR A 194 19.96 14.56 -19.49
CA THR A 194 20.34 13.34 -20.20
C THR A 194 20.27 13.61 -21.71
N LYS A 195 21.32 13.21 -22.43
CA LYS A 195 21.33 13.32 -23.91
C LYS A 195 20.40 12.26 -24.50
N ASP A 196 19.75 12.60 -25.60
CA ASP A 196 18.92 11.67 -26.38
C ASP A 196 17.75 11.02 -25.62
N VAL A 197 17.24 11.70 -24.57
CA VAL A 197 16.11 11.25 -23.78
C VAL A 197 14.98 12.28 -23.82
N ARG A 198 13.77 11.82 -24.06
CA ARG A 198 12.54 12.62 -24.00
C ARG A 198 11.64 12.11 -22.88
N ILE A 199 11.18 13.00 -22.02
CA ILE A 199 10.17 12.68 -21.00
C ILE A 199 8.78 12.79 -21.62
N VAL A 200 7.98 11.72 -21.51
CA VAL A 200 6.65 11.59 -22.10
C VAL A 200 5.64 11.33 -20.99
N SER A 201 4.54 12.09 -20.99
CA SER A 201 3.41 11.81 -20.08
C SER A 201 2.75 10.47 -20.45
N ALA A 202 2.27 9.75 -19.47
CA ALA A 202 1.56 8.48 -19.62
C ALA A 202 0.37 8.58 -20.60
N ARG A 203 -0.28 9.75 -20.71
CA ARG A 203 -1.34 10.01 -21.72
C ARG A 203 -0.89 9.90 -23.17
N ARG A 204 0.41 10.04 -23.44
CA ARG A 204 0.99 10.10 -24.78
C ARG A 204 1.85 8.89 -25.12
N LEU A 205 1.91 7.91 -24.25
CA LEU A 205 2.63 6.67 -24.50
C LEU A 205 1.88 5.83 -25.52
N SER A 206 2.63 5.23 -26.45
CA SER A 206 2.07 4.27 -27.41
C SER A 206 1.74 2.93 -26.71
N PRO A 207 0.88 2.09 -27.32
CA PRO A 207 0.62 0.74 -26.81
C PRO A 207 1.91 -0.07 -26.63
N ASP A 208 2.87 0.02 -27.54
CA ASP A 208 4.14 -0.70 -27.47
C ASP A 208 4.98 -0.23 -26.28
N GLN A 209 5.00 1.09 -26.00
CA GLN A 209 5.68 1.64 -24.83
C GLN A 209 5.04 1.20 -23.52
N TRP A 210 3.72 1.04 -23.47
CA TRP A 210 3.03 0.47 -22.32
C TRP A 210 3.39 -1.00 -22.09
N GLU A 211 3.50 -1.80 -23.15
CA GLU A 211 3.96 -3.18 -23.01
C GLU A 211 5.44 -3.26 -22.59
N GLU A 212 6.29 -2.33 -23.04
CA GLU A 212 7.67 -2.22 -22.55
C GLU A 212 7.72 -1.88 -21.05
N ILE A 213 6.93 -0.89 -20.58
CA ILE A 213 6.84 -0.54 -19.16
C ILE A 213 6.38 -1.75 -18.34
N LYS A 214 5.36 -2.46 -18.82
CA LYS A 214 4.88 -3.69 -18.16
C LYS A 214 5.96 -4.76 -18.08
N ALA A 215 6.69 -5.01 -19.16
CA ALA A 215 7.79 -5.97 -19.20
C ALA A 215 8.92 -5.59 -18.24
N LEU A 216 9.34 -4.32 -18.22
CA LEU A 216 10.31 -3.80 -17.26
C LEU A 216 9.83 -3.95 -15.83
N HIS A 217 8.56 -3.61 -15.56
CA HIS A 217 7.97 -3.74 -14.24
C HIS A 217 7.93 -5.19 -13.77
N VAL A 218 7.49 -6.13 -14.63
CA VAL A 218 7.47 -7.57 -14.33
C VAL A 218 8.88 -8.08 -14.04
N THR A 219 9.87 -7.64 -14.80
CA THR A 219 11.29 -8.01 -14.58
C THR A 219 11.82 -7.46 -13.25
N ASN A 220 11.56 -6.18 -12.97
CA ASN A 220 12.00 -5.52 -11.75
C ASN A 220 11.28 -6.07 -10.50
N SER A 221 10.08 -6.59 -10.65
CA SER A 221 9.26 -7.17 -9.57
C SER A 221 9.33 -8.70 -9.49
N ALA A 222 10.11 -9.37 -10.34
CA ALA A 222 10.13 -10.84 -10.43
C ALA A 222 10.43 -11.56 -9.10
N ARG A 223 11.14 -10.90 -8.17
CA ARG A 223 11.37 -11.41 -6.81
C ARG A 223 10.18 -11.25 -5.87
N LEU A 224 9.19 -10.44 -6.23
CA LEU A 224 8.00 -10.19 -5.41
C LEU A 224 6.84 -11.10 -5.80
N TYR A 225 6.84 -11.62 -7.00
CA TYR A 225 5.79 -12.46 -7.55
C TYR A 225 6.35 -13.82 -7.93
N ALA A 226 5.75 -14.86 -7.39
CA ALA A 226 6.15 -16.24 -7.69
C ALA A 226 5.79 -16.63 -9.14
N ASP A 227 4.84 -15.94 -9.76
CA ASP A 227 4.36 -16.20 -11.12
C ASP A 227 4.23 -14.89 -11.92
N LYS A 228 4.69 -14.89 -13.18
CA LYS A 228 4.52 -13.78 -14.13
C LYS A 228 3.04 -13.45 -14.40
N GLY A 229 2.15 -14.44 -14.29
CA GLY A 229 0.71 -14.24 -14.41
C GLY A 229 0.13 -13.35 -13.30
N ASP A 230 0.64 -13.47 -12.08
CA ASP A 230 0.25 -12.62 -10.95
C ASP A 230 0.69 -11.17 -11.16
N ALA A 231 1.90 -10.97 -11.66
CA ALA A 231 2.39 -9.65 -12.03
C ALA A 231 1.53 -8.97 -13.10
N SER A 232 1.05 -9.72 -14.10
CA SER A 232 0.18 -9.18 -15.15
C SER A 232 -1.21 -8.78 -14.63
N ARG A 233 -1.80 -9.57 -13.73
CA ARG A 233 -3.09 -9.23 -13.09
C ARG A 233 -2.97 -8.00 -12.19
N TRP A 234 -1.91 -7.95 -11.39
CA TRP A 234 -1.59 -6.78 -10.57
C TRP A 234 -1.44 -5.52 -11.44
N TRP A 235 -0.76 -5.63 -12.59
CA TRP A 235 -0.60 -4.55 -13.56
C TRP A 235 -1.94 -4.00 -14.06
N GLY A 236 -2.90 -4.86 -14.37
CA GLY A 236 -4.25 -4.44 -14.78
C GLY A 236 -4.95 -3.60 -13.70
N ARG A 237 -4.78 -3.95 -12.40
CA ARG A 237 -5.32 -3.16 -11.27
C ARG A 237 -4.63 -1.80 -11.13
N VAL A 238 -3.32 -1.75 -11.37
CA VAL A 238 -2.56 -0.50 -11.33
C VAL A 238 -3.06 0.47 -12.37
N LEU A 239 -3.24 0.00 -13.61
CA LEU A 239 -3.73 0.84 -14.70
C LEU A 239 -5.14 1.40 -14.42
N GLY A 240 -6.00 0.65 -13.74
CA GLY A 240 -7.33 1.10 -13.33
C GLY A 240 -7.33 2.25 -12.30
N ASN A 241 -6.22 2.47 -11.60
CA ASN A 241 -6.07 3.52 -10.59
C ASN A 241 -4.96 4.53 -10.94
N LEU A 242 -4.48 4.51 -12.17
CA LEU A 242 -3.38 5.37 -12.62
C LEU A 242 -3.80 6.83 -12.69
N ALA A 243 -2.91 7.73 -12.26
CA ALA A 243 -2.96 9.16 -12.51
C ALA A 243 -2.13 9.52 -13.75
N PRO A 244 -2.69 9.46 -14.97
CA PRO A 244 -1.89 9.58 -16.19
C PRO A 244 -1.30 10.97 -16.39
N ASP A 245 -1.86 12.00 -15.74
CA ASP A 245 -1.33 13.38 -15.77
C ASP A 245 -0.11 13.57 -14.88
N LEU A 246 0.05 12.69 -13.88
CA LEU A 246 1.15 12.68 -12.93
C LEU A 246 2.19 11.60 -13.24
N SER A 247 1.92 10.74 -14.21
CA SER A 247 2.76 9.60 -14.57
C SER A 247 3.57 9.91 -15.82
N PHE A 248 4.85 9.57 -15.81
CA PHE A 248 5.79 9.87 -16.88
C PHE A 248 6.72 8.71 -17.15
N ALA A 249 7.22 8.65 -18.39
CA ALA A 249 8.29 7.76 -18.81
C ALA A 249 9.37 8.53 -19.57
N ALA A 250 10.59 8.08 -19.46
CA ALA A 250 11.71 8.51 -20.25
C ALA A 250 11.86 7.58 -21.46
N VAL A 251 11.88 8.16 -22.65
CA VAL A 251 11.94 7.43 -23.92
C VAL A 251 13.20 7.85 -24.67
N SER A 252 13.96 6.89 -25.16
CA SER A 252 15.13 7.14 -26.01
C SER A 252 14.70 7.80 -27.33
N MET A 253 15.34 8.90 -27.68
CA MET A 253 15.08 9.57 -28.96
C MET A 253 15.59 8.77 -30.16
N ASN A 254 16.61 7.94 -29.95
CA ASN A 254 17.25 7.14 -31.00
C ASN A 254 16.49 5.84 -31.29
N SER A 255 16.04 5.14 -30.24
CA SER A 255 15.40 3.83 -30.39
C SER A 255 13.88 3.84 -30.17
N GLY A 256 13.32 4.89 -29.59
CA GLY A 256 11.92 4.96 -29.16
C GLY A 256 11.58 4.13 -27.93
N ARG A 257 12.56 3.39 -27.35
CA ARG A 257 12.37 2.49 -26.21
C ARG A 257 12.23 3.24 -24.88
N VAL A 258 11.50 2.64 -23.95
CA VAL A 258 11.37 3.15 -22.58
C VAL A 258 12.65 2.83 -21.79
N LEU A 259 13.24 3.87 -21.21
CA LEU A 259 14.47 3.78 -20.39
C LEU A 259 14.17 3.80 -18.89
N ALA A 260 13.17 4.57 -18.46
CA ALA A 260 12.72 4.65 -17.08
C ALA A 260 11.27 5.13 -17.01
N TYR A 261 10.59 4.84 -15.91
CA TYR A 261 9.22 5.26 -15.68
C TYR A 261 8.93 5.54 -14.22
N CYS A 262 8.01 6.46 -13.95
CA CYS A 262 7.40 6.71 -12.65
C CYS A 262 5.89 6.79 -12.86
N LEU A 263 5.16 5.88 -12.24
CA LEU A 263 3.71 5.81 -12.30
C LEU A 263 3.11 6.20 -10.95
N VAL A 264 2.21 7.15 -10.99
CA VAL A 264 1.48 7.66 -9.84
C VAL A 264 0.10 7.04 -9.84
N VAL A 265 -0.22 6.35 -8.77
CA VAL A 265 -1.56 5.83 -8.52
C VAL A 265 -2.28 6.81 -7.59
N TYR A 266 -3.49 7.23 -7.94
CA TYR A 266 -4.27 8.14 -7.11
C TYR A 266 -4.41 7.58 -5.70
N ARG A 267 -3.86 8.32 -4.77
CA ARG A 267 -4.01 8.08 -3.35
C ARG A 267 -4.26 9.41 -2.68
N ASP A 268 -5.49 9.90 -2.79
CA ASP A 268 -5.89 11.04 -1.99
C ASP A 268 -5.77 10.67 -0.53
N ILE A 269 -4.77 11.24 0.13
CA ILE A 269 -4.62 11.15 1.57
C ILE A 269 -5.39 12.36 2.12
N CYS A 270 -6.66 12.15 2.45
CA CYS A 270 -7.41 13.12 3.22
C CYS A 270 -6.90 13.07 4.66
N GLN A 271 -6.24 14.14 5.10
CA GLN A 271 -6.25 14.46 6.53
C GLN A 271 -7.62 15.05 6.81
N SER A 272 -8.45 14.34 7.60
CA SER A 272 -9.82 14.72 7.84
C SER A 272 -9.93 16.15 8.41
N ASN A 273 -10.86 16.91 7.86
CA ASN A 273 -11.44 18.06 8.57
C ASN A 273 -12.25 17.51 9.77
N CYS A 274 -11.58 17.11 10.84
CA CYS A 274 -12.23 17.10 12.12
C CYS A 274 -12.42 18.56 12.49
N LEU A 275 -13.67 19.02 12.51
CA LEU A 275 -14.02 20.23 13.21
C LEU A 275 -13.53 20.00 14.64
N ASP A 276 -12.47 20.72 15.03
CA ASP A 276 -12.17 20.86 16.43
C ASP A 276 -13.35 21.56 17.10
N SER A 277 -13.44 21.47 18.41
CA SER A 277 -14.48 22.12 19.20
C SER A 277 -14.54 23.66 19.01
N GLU A 278 -13.64 24.23 18.22
CA GLU A 278 -13.51 25.67 17.93
C GLU A 278 -13.89 26.03 16.47
N GLY A 279 -14.28 25.06 15.64
CA GLY A 279 -14.80 25.33 14.28
C GLY A 279 -13.75 25.73 13.24
N THR A 280 -12.47 25.53 13.52
CA THR A 280 -11.39 25.76 12.55
C THR A 280 -11.29 24.59 11.57
N SER A 281 -11.52 24.83 10.29
CA SER A 281 -11.37 23.83 9.23
C SER A 281 -9.87 23.53 9.04
N GLU A 282 -9.41 22.36 9.48
CA GLU A 282 -8.09 21.87 9.08
C GLU A 282 -8.06 21.68 7.54
N GLN A 283 -7.12 22.34 6.89
CA GLN A 283 -6.95 22.24 5.45
C GLN A 283 -6.55 20.81 5.06
N ILE A 284 -7.32 20.21 4.16
CA ILE A 284 -6.94 18.97 3.48
C ILE A 284 -5.61 19.24 2.77
N ILE A 285 -4.56 18.48 3.11
CA ILE A 285 -3.29 18.54 2.39
C ILE A 285 -3.37 17.56 1.22
N PRO A 286 -3.51 18.04 -0.03
CA PRO A 286 -3.52 17.19 -1.20
C PRO A 286 -2.20 16.43 -1.30
N THR A 287 -2.26 15.11 -1.22
CA THR A 287 -1.07 14.24 -1.16
C THR A 287 -1.19 13.13 -2.19
N VAL A 288 -0.07 12.76 -2.79
CA VAL A 288 0.01 11.71 -3.80
C VAL A 288 1.18 10.78 -3.50
N ALA A 289 1.08 9.52 -3.93
CA ALA A 289 2.18 8.57 -3.80
C ALA A 289 2.66 8.08 -5.17
N VAL A 290 3.99 8.06 -5.34
CA VAL A 290 4.68 7.38 -6.43
C VAL A 290 4.94 5.96 -5.97
N ASP A 291 4.16 5.02 -6.47
CA ASP A 291 4.24 3.62 -6.03
C ASP A 291 5.06 2.75 -6.97
N ILE A 292 5.22 3.17 -8.21
CA ILE A 292 5.71 2.32 -9.27
C ILE A 292 6.70 3.08 -10.10
N PHE A 293 7.94 2.64 -10.06
CA PHE A 293 9.01 3.20 -10.86
C PHE A 293 10.03 2.13 -11.22
N GLY A 294 10.81 2.35 -12.27
CA GLY A 294 11.83 1.43 -12.73
C GLY A 294 12.65 1.99 -13.86
N ASP A 295 13.74 1.33 -14.14
CA ASP A 295 14.64 1.63 -15.26
C ASP A 295 15.04 0.36 -16.02
N ASP A 296 15.54 0.53 -17.25
CA ASP A 296 16.06 -0.53 -18.11
C ASP A 296 17.56 -0.74 -17.85
N ARG A 297 17.91 -1.34 -16.71
CA ARG A 297 19.31 -1.60 -16.32
C ARG A 297 19.97 -2.72 -17.11
N GLN A 298 19.23 -3.61 -17.71
CA GLN A 298 19.78 -4.75 -18.43
C GLN A 298 20.43 -4.34 -19.77
N ASN A 299 20.02 -3.18 -20.29
CA ASN A 299 20.56 -2.63 -21.54
C ASN A 299 21.48 -1.41 -21.33
N ALA A 300 21.85 -1.12 -20.08
CA ALA A 300 22.75 -0.01 -19.76
C ALA A 300 24.22 -0.40 -19.98
N ASP A 301 24.60 -0.67 -21.20
CA ASP A 301 25.98 -1.02 -21.60
C ASP A 301 27.01 0.11 -21.38
N SER A 302 26.63 1.28 -20.84
CA SER A 302 27.58 2.39 -20.76
C SER A 302 27.37 3.44 -19.67
N HIS A 303 26.28 3.39 -18.92
CA HIS A 303 26.02 4.45 -17.94
C HIS A 303 25.83 3.86 -16.55
N GLY A 304 26.91 3.53 -15.89
CA GLY A 304 27.01 3.05 -14.51
C GLY A 304 25.80 3.35 -13.60
N THR A 305 25.86 3.00 -12.36
CA THR A 305 24.86 3.17 -11.27
C THR A 305 24.21 4.57 -11.12
N ASP A 306 24.22 5.40 -12.14
CA ASP A 306 23.85 6.81 -12.09
C ASP A 306 22.37 7.06 -12.39
N PHE A 307 21.45 6.42 -11.96
CA PHE A 307 19.99 6.72 -12.00
C PHE A 307 19.55 8.10 -12.59
N SER A 308 20.36 8.74 -13.43
CA SER A 308 20.11 10.10 -13.94
C SER A 308 18.79 10.20 -14.67
N VAL A 309 18.45 9.19 -15.48
CA VAL A 309 17.19 9.13 -16.24
C VAL A 309 16.01 9.00 -15.29
N LEU A 310 16.08 8.10 -14.29
CA LEU A 310 15.01 7.92 -13.31
C LEU A 310 14.82 9.18 -12.44
N LYS A 311 15.90 9.83 -12.03
CA LYS A 311 15.85 11.11 -11.31
C LYS A 311 15.13 12.18 -12.12
N GLN A 312 15.41 12.26 -13.44
CA GLN A 312 14.75 13.21 -14.34
C GLN A 312 13.25 12.94 -14.43
N VAL A 313 12.82 11.68 -14.56
CA VAL A 313 11.40 11.32 -14.57
C VAL A 313 10.73 11.67 -13.24
N LEU A 314 11.37 11.38 -12.11
CA LEU A 314 10.83 11.70 -10.78
C LEU A 314 10.70 13.22 -10.57
N CYS A 315 11.67 14.01 -11.02
CA CYS A 315 11.57 15.48 -10.99
C CYS A 315 10.39 16.00 -11.82
N GLN A 316 10.11 15.36 -12.98
CA GLN A 316 8.95 15.72 -13.79
C GLN A 316 7.63 15.40 -13.08
N VAL A 317 7.55 14.28 -12.34
CA VAL A 317 6.41 13.95 -11.48
C VAL A 317 6.21 15.03 -10.41
N LEU A 318 7.27 15.42 -9.69
CA LEU A 318 7.20 16.48 -8.67
C LEU A 318 6.70 17.81 -9.25
N THR A 319 7.21 18.20 -10.42
CA THR A 319 6.77 19.42 -11.12
C THR A 319 5.29 19.36 -11.50
N ALA A 320 4.80 18.21 -11.97
CA ALA A 320 3.40 18.02 -12.30
C ALA A 320 2.51 18.05 -11.05
N CYS A 321 2.93 17.40 -9.97
CA CYS A 321 2.23 17.42 -8.69
C CYS A 321 2.10 18.85 -8.14
N GLN A 322 3.18 19.64 -8.19
CA GLN A 322 3.16 21.03 -7.75
C GLN A 322 2.19 21.88 -8.57
N ARG A 323 2.22 21.76 -9.90
CA ARG A 323 1.30 22.48 -10.80
C ARG A 323 -0.17 22.17 -10.53
N LEU A 324 -0.49 20.96 -10.09
CA LEU A 324 -1.83 20.54 -9.72
C LEU A 324 -2.19 20.83 -8.25
N GLY A 325 -1.31 21.54 -7.52
CA GLY A 325 -1.59 22.01 -6.16
C GLY A 325 -1.39 20.96 -5.06
N TYR A 326 -0.76 19.82 -5.36
CA TYR A 326 -0.36 18.87 -4.33
C TYR A 326 0.66 19.53 -3.39
N LYS A 327 0.62 19.17 -2.11
CA LYS A 327 1.50 19.72 -1.07
C LYS A 327 2.55 18.74 -0.63
N GLN A 328 2.29 17.45 -0.80
CA GLN A 328 3.19 16.40 -0.37
C GLN A 328 3.16 15.23 -1.35
N VAL A 329 4.33 14.66 -1.61
CA VAL A 329 4.50 13.47 -2.44
C VAL A 329 5.22 12.41 -1.61
N PHE A 330 4.68 11.21 -1.57
CA PHE A 330 5.33 10.03 -0.98
C PHE A 330 5.91 9.14 -2.07
N ALA A 331 7.00 8.44 -1.74
CA ALA A 331 7.55 7.35 -2.53
C ALA A 331 7.87 6.16 -1.61
N GLU A 332 7.54 4.95 -2.03
CA GLU A 332 7.81 3.74 -1.26
C GLU A 332 8.80 2.84 -2.01
N ASP A 333 9.81 2.33 -1.29
CA ASP A 333 10.73 1.33 -1.82
C ASP A 333 10.09 -0.06 -1.82
N ASN A 334 9.18 -0.24 -2.76
CA ASN A 334 8.43 -1.49 -2.92
C ASN A 334 9.18 -2.56 -3.74
N TYR A 335 10.30 -2.21 -4.39
CA TYR A 335 10.99 -3.06 -5.37
C TYR A 335 12.46 -3.28 -5.04
N PRO A 336 12.82 -4.36 -4.32
CA PRO A 336 14.19 -4.61 -3.87
C PRO A 336 15.18 -4.87 -5.02
N THR A 337 14.71 -5.08 -6.24
CA THR A 337 15.54 -5.31 -7.42
C THR A 337 16.12 -4.05 -8.03
N LEU A 338 15.56 -2.87 -7.71
CA LEU A 338 16.01 -1.58 -8.25
C LEU A 338 17.24 -1.01 -7.54
N GLY A 339 17.76 -1.69 -6.52
CA GLY A 339 18.89 -1.18 -5.71
C GLY A 339 18.44 -0.11 -4.71
N ASP A 340 19.38 0.71 -4.24
CA ASP A 340 19.08 1.70 -3.21
C ASP A 340 18.43 2.96 -3.78
N LEU A 341 17.08 2.95 -3.80
CA LEU A 341 16.27 4.10 -4.19
C LEU A 341 16.44 5.32 -3.27
N SER A 342 17.03 5.14 -2.10
CA SER A 342 17.33 6.24 -1.17
C SER A 342 18.17 7.32 -1.87
N GLN A 343 19.11 6.92 -2.74
CA GLN A 343 19.95 7.87 -3.49
C GLN A 343 19.15 8.67 -4.53
N VAL A 344 18.21 8.01 -5.22
CA VAL A 344 17.34 8.68 -6.20
C VAL A 344 16.41 9.67 -5.48
N CYS A 345 15.75 9.20 -4.43
CA CYS A 345 14.86 10.02 -3.63
C CYS A 345 15.60 11.23 -3.02
N ALA A 346 16.75 11.01 -2.38
CA ALA A 346 17.54 12.08 -1.79
C ALA A 346 17.99 13.11 -2.82
N ALA A 347 18.46 12.67 -4.00
CA ALA A 347 18.87 13.56 -5.08
C ALA A 347 17.71 14.43 -5.62
N CYS A 348 16.46 13.93 -5.55
CA CYS A 348 15.26 14.64 -5.91
C CYS A 348 14.62 15.41 -4.73
N GLY A 349 15.29 15.51 -3.57
CA GLY A 349 14.85 16.28 -2.43
C GLY A 349 13.85 15.59 -1.49
N PHE A 350 13.63 14.29 -1.65
CA PHE A 350 12.88 13.51 -0.69
C PHE A 350 13.68 13.28 0.59
N GLN A 351 12.97 13.21 1.70
CA GLN A 351 13.51 12.84 3.00
C GLN A 351 12.91 11.48 3.42
N LEU A 352 13.70 10.69 4.17
CA LEU A 352 13.19 9.45 4.76
C LEU A 352 12.16 9.80 5.84
N ALA A 353 10.90 9.44 5.59
CA ALA A 353 9.80 9.64 6.53
C ALA A 353 9.72 8.53 7.58
N GLY A 354 10.22 7.35 7.27
CA GLY A 354 10.24 6.17 8.13
C GLY A 354 10.15 4.87 7.33
N ALA A 355 9.68 3.80 7.96
CA ALA A 355 9.52 2.53 7.29
C ALA A 355 8.22 1.81 7.68
N ARG A 356 7.79 0.90 6.82
CA ARG A 356 6.68 -0.04 7.05
C ARG A 356 7.23 -1.45 6.96
N MET A 357 6.77 -2.33 7.84
CA MET A 357 7.23 -3.72 7.92
C MET A 357 6.10 -4.66 7.51
N ILE A 358 6.40 -5.57 6.61
CA ILE A 358 5.49 -6.64 6.21
C ILE A 358 5.68 -7.80 7.20
N TYR A 359 4.65 -8.12 7.94
CA TYR A 359 4.55 -9.28 8.83
C TYR A 359 3.74 -10.37 8.16
N THR A 360 4.23 -11.61 8.16
CA THR A 360 3.52 -12.76 7.59
C THR A 360 3.54 -13.95 8.53
N VAL A 361 2.51 -14.78 8.41
CA VAL A 361 2.51 -16.17 8.89
C VAL A 361 2.18 -17.08 7.71
N GLU A 362 3.03 -18.06 7.48
CA GLU A 362 2.83 -19.09 6.47
C GLU A 362 1.86 -20.15 7.02
N LEU A 363 1.01 -20.71 6.11
CA LEU A 363 -0.02 -21.68 6.44
C LEU A 363 0.23 -23.03 5.76
#